data_cd04230c3ccbcdcb984cd3ca847212dc
#
_entry.id   cd04230c3ccbcdcb984cd3ca847212dc
#
_cell.length_a   1.000
_cell.length_b   1.000
_cell.length_c   1.000
_cell.angle_alpha   90.00
_cell.angle_beta   90.00
_cell.angle_gamma   90.00
#
_symmetry.space_group_name_H-M   'P 1'
#
loop_
_entity.id
_entity.type
_entity.pdbx_description
1 polymer ?
#
loop_
_entity_poly.entity_id
_entity_poly.type
_entity_poly.pdbx_seq_one_letter_code
_entity_poly.pdbx_strand_id
1 'polypeptide(L)'
;VIFLCLIPVWLAYYPIIMSYDFHRQVNEAYKGLEWFYPLQPIAHTWLIRLFLQIGTAIGSYEAGMACMAVFQMVLYALVMGYATSMIWRMTAKKWPVVVTTLFLALFPYNTVLVVCTTKDTLFTILFTLFFLLFLERNYFSNGKKKILMNILLVAEGCLMMQFRNNAVYAVAVFMLLLLILRPKKEKLGILILGICLVLGETGMRNVIQTAIGTRLEAPKIEAYSVPIQQFARVAYYHG
;
A
#
# COMPACT_ATOMS: atom_id res chain seq x y z
N VAL A 1 -19.67 3.89 9.75
CA VAL A 1 -20.48 3.33 8.66
C VAL A 1 -19.62 2.39 7.83
N ILE A 2 -18.54 2.83 7.15
CA ILE A 2 -17.73 2.00 6.23
C ILE A 2 -17.29 0.69 6.92
N PHE A 3 -16.66 0.76 8.08
CA PHE A 3 -16.22 -0.43 8.83
C PHE A 3 -17.36 -1.42 9.11
N LEU A 4 -18.51 -0.93 9.53
CA LEU A 4 -19.67 -1.79 9.83
C LEU A 4 -20.18 -2.53 8.58
N CYS A 5 -20.13 -1.89 7.41
CA CYS A 5 -20.53 -2.51 6.15
C CYS A 5 -19.55 -3.60 5.69
N LEU A 6 -18.29 -3.58 6.15
CA LEU A 6 -17.31 -4.63 5.85
C LEU A 6 -17.49 -5.90 6.69
N ILE A 7 -18.11 -5.80 7.88
CA ILE A 7 -18.27 -6.94 8.78
C ILE A 7 -19.01 -8.12 8.14
N PRO A 8 -20.16 -7.96 7.45
CA PRO A 8 -20.84 -9.07 6.81
C PRO A 8 -19.98 -9.78 5.75
N VAL A 9 -19.20 -8.99 4.99
CA VAL A 9 -18.29 -9.54 3.97
C VAL A 9 -17.17 -10.33 4.65
N TRP A 10 -16.55 -9.77 5.70
CA TRP A 10 -15.52 -10.48 6.46
C TRP A 10 -16.04 -11.78 7.08
N LEU A 11 -17.24 -11.76 7.68
CA LEU A 11 -17.83 -12.97 8.25
C LEU A 11 -18.11 -14.06 7.19
N ALA A 12 -18.51 -13.65 5.97
CA ALA A 12 -18.72 -14.57 4.86
C ALA A 12 -17.41 -15.23 4.37
N TYR A 13 -16.28 -14.56 4.55
CA TYR A 13 -14.96 -15.02 4.09
C TYR A 13 -13.97 -15.24 5.25
N TYR A 14 -14.48 -15.49 6.45
CA TYR A 14 -13.65 -15.71 7.63
C TYR A 14 -12.62 -16.83 7.42
N PRO A 15 -11.37 -16.70 7.88
CA PRO A 15 -10.79 -15.55 8.60
C PRO A 15 -10.35 -14.41 7.69
N ILE A 16 -10.02 -14.69 6.42
CA ILE A 16 -9.55 -13.75 5.39
C ILE A 16 -9.49 -14.48 4.05
N ILE A 17 -9.65 -13.78 2.93
CA ILE A 17 -9.47 -14.36 1.60
C ILE A 17 -7.97 -14.47 1.31
N MET A 18 -7.48 -15.69 1.06
CA MET A 18 -6.08 -15.94 0.72
C MET A 18 -5.83 -15.70 -0.76
N SER A 19 -4.95 -14.76 -1.10
CA SER A 19 -4.52 -14.51 -2.47
C SER A 19 -3.50 -15.55 -2.94
N TYR A 20 -3.29 -15.66 -4.25
CA TYR A 20 -2.32 -16.59 -4.85
C TYR A 20 -0.89 -16.41 -4.28
N ASP A 21 -0.43 -15.18 -4.18
CA ASP A 21 0.91 -14.85 -3.65
C ASP A 21 1.05 -15.11 -2.14
N PHE A 22 -0.06 -15.20 -1.42
CA PHE A 22 -0.08 -15.32 0.04
C PHE A 22 0.60 -16.60 0.53
N HIS A 23 0.34 -17.74 -0.10
CA HIS A 23 0.96 -19.02 0.30
C HIS A 23 2.49 -18.95 0.29
N ARG A 24 3.06 -18.28 -0.72
CA ARG A 24 4.50 -18.06 -0.80
C ARG A 24 4.99 -17.18 0.34
N GLN A 25 4.33 -16.04 0.56
CA GLN A 25 4.69 -15.10 1.62
C GLN A 25 4.57 -15.71 3.02
N VAL A 26 3.57 -16.57 3.26
CA VAL A 26 3.43 -17.32 4.51
C VAL A 26 4.62 -18.28 4.70
N ASN A 27 5.02 -19.01 3.68
CA ASN A 27 6.18 -19.92 3.75
C ASN A 27 7.48 -19.13 4.04
N GLU A 28 7.66 -17.97 3.43
CA GLU A 28 8.78 -17.07 3.71
C GLU A 28 8.72 -16.54 5.15
N ALA A 29 7.54 -16.14 5.62
CA ALA A 29 7.32 -15.66 6.98
C ALA A 29 7.61 -16.72 8.06
N TYR A 30 7.32 -18.01 7.79
CA TYR A 30 7.61 -19.11 8.71
C TYR A 30 9.09 -19.51 8.72
N LYS A 31 9.73 -19.59 7.55
CA LYS A 31 11.12 -20.09 7.43
C LYS A 31 12.15 -19.12 8.02
N GLY A 32 11.81 -17.87 8.19
CA GLY A 32 12.71 -16.84 8.69
C GLY A 32 13.23 -15.88 7.62
N LEU A 33 13.94 -14.83 8.08
CA LEU A 33 14.34 -13.70 7.24
C LEU A 33 15.37 -14.07 6.15
N GLU A 34 16.15 -15.12 6.35
CA GLU A 34 17.15 -15.65 5.42
C GLU A 34 16.55 -16.27 4.15
N TRP A 35 15.26 -16.66 4.21
CA TRP A 35 14.51 -17.23 3.08
C TRP A 35 13.68 -16.20 2.32
N PHE A 36 13.91 -14.92 2.62
CA PHE A 36 13.16 -13.84 2.03
C PHE A 36 13.46 -13.72 0.53
N TYR A 37 12.44 -13.85 -0.31
CA TYR A 37 12.58 -13.73 -1.75
C TYR A 37 12.13 -12.32 -2.22
N PRO A 38 13.01 -11.55 -2.86
CA PRO A 38 12.79 -10.13 -3.13
C PRO A 38 11.71 -9.80 -4.17
N LEU A 39 10.99 -10.81 -4.71
CA LEU A 39 9.84 -10.59 -5.59
C LEU A 39 8.65 -9.99 -4.86
N GLN A 40 8.46 -10.34 -3.59
CA GLN A 40 7.36 -9.84 -2.79
C GLN A 40 7.82 -8.63 -1.95
N PRO A 41 6.92 -7.63 -1.71
CA PRO A 41 7.26 -6.52 -0.85
C PRO A 41 7.50 -6.98 0.57
N ILE A 42 8.65 -6.60 1.10
CA ILE A 42 9.12 -7.04 2.41
C ILE A 42 8.20 -6.60 3.55
N ALA A 43 7.68 -5.37 3.48
CA ALA A 43 6.78 -4.84 4.49
C ALA A 43 5.50 -5.67 4.61
N HIS A 44 4.97 -6.17 3.49
CA HIS A 44 3.78 -7.01 3.50
C HIS A 44 4.06 -8.39 4.09
N THR A 45 5.19 -9.02 3.77
CA THR A 45 5.57 -10.32 4.36
C THR A 45 5.88 -10.18 5.86
N TRP A 46 6.47 -9.07 6.30
CA TRP A 46 6.65 -8.80 7.73
C TRP A 46 5.32 -8.61 8.47
N LEU A 47 4.37 -7.95 7.83
CA LEU A 47 3.03 -7.80 8.40
C LEU A 47 2.33 -9.16 8.54
N ILE A 48 2.43 -10.01 7.52
CA ILE A 48 1.93 -11.40 7.61
C ILE A 48 2.60 -12.14 8.77
N ARG A 49 3.94 -12.05 8.89
CA ARG A 49 4.68 -12.67 9.99
C ARG A 49 4.20 -12.18 11.36
N LEU A 50 3.97 -10.88 11.52
CA LEU A 50 3.44 -10.31 12.76
C LEU A 50 2.09 -10.95 13.13
N PHE A 51 1.16 -11.04 12.21
CA PHE A 51 -0.15 -11.63 12.47
C PHE A 51 -0.09 -13.15 12.68
N LEU A 52 0.83 -13.85 12.02
CA LEU A 52 1.11 -15.27 12.32
C LEU A 52 1.64 -15.44 13.75
N GLN A 53 2.54 -14.57 14.22
CA GLN A 53 3.04 -14.60 15.60
C GLN A 53 1.92 -14.32 16.61
N ILE A 54 1.04 -13.35 16.34
CA ILE A 54 -0.16 -13.10 17.15
C ILE A 54 -1.04 -14.34 17.18
N GLY A 55 -1.27 -14.97 16.04
CA GLY A 55 -2.03 -16.23 15.94
C GLY A 55 -1.41 -17.35 16.77
N THR A 56 -0.09 -17.52 16.69
CA THR A 56 0.64 -18.51 17.49
C THR A 56 0.50 -18.24 19.00
N ALA A 57 0.57 -16.97 19.41
CA ALA A 57 0.42 -16.58 20.82
C ALA A 57 -1.01 -16.82 21.35
N ILE A 58 -2.02 -16.73 20.49
CA ILE A 58 -3.43 -17.02 20.82
C ILE A 58 -3.74 -18.53 20.72
N GLY A 59 -2.85 -19.32 20.10
CA GLY A 59 -3.06 -20.74 19.83
C GLY A 59 -3.97 -21.04 18.63
N SER A 60 -4.20 -20.06 17.73
CA SER A 60 -5.02 -20.20 16.54
C SER A 60 -4.47 -19.41 15.36
N TYR A 61 -4.05 -20.11 14.32
CA TYR A 61 -3.66 -19.52 13.04
C TYR A 61 -4.78 -18.64 12.43
N GLU A 62 -6.01 -19.16 12.46
CA GLU A 62 -7.19 -18.47 11.93
C GLU A 62 -7.45 -17.15 12.67
N ALA A 63 -7.29 -17.13 14.01
CA ALA A 63 -7.43 -15.91 14.80
C ALA A 63 -6.37 -14.87 14.41
N GLY A 64 -5.12 -15.27 14.14
CA GLY A 64 -4.08 -14.39 13.65
C GLY A 64 -4.45 -13.75 12.30
N MET A 65 -4.96 -14.57 11.37
CA MET A 65 -5.39 -14.09 10.05
C MET A 65 -6.65 -13.22 10.14
N ALA A 66 -7.57 -13.53 11.03
CA ALA A 66 -8.73 -12.68 11.32
C ALA A 66 -8.31 -11.30 11.85
N CYS A 67 -7.30 -11.25 12.73
CA CYS A 67 -6.71 -9.98 13.20
C CYS A 67 -6.12 -9.16 12.03
N MET A 68 -5.47 -9.82 11.07
CA MET A 68 -4.97 -9.14 9.85
C MET A 68 -6.12 -8.54 9.04
N ALA A 69 -7.20 -9.29 8.82
CA ALA A 69 -8.39 -8.79 8.13
C ALA A 69 -8.98 -7.56 8.84
N VAL A 70 -9.18 -7.65 10.16
CA VAL A 70 -9.69 -6.53 10.95
C VAL A 70 -8.78 -5.31 10.88
N PHE A 71 -7.45 -5.52 10.94
CA PHE A 71 -6.47 -4.44 10.76
C PHE A 71 -6.65 -3.74 9.40
N GLN A 72 -6.77 -4.49 8.30
CA GLN A 72 -6.99 -3.92 6.96
C GLN A 72 -8.33 -3.18 6.89
N MET A 73 -9.40 -3.74 7.46
CA MET A 73 -10.73 -3.10 7.51
C MET A 73 -10.72 -1.79 8.29
N VAL A 74 -10.03 -1.74 9.43
CA VAL A 74 -9.88 -0.51 10.24
C VAL A 74 -9.10 0.54 9.45
N LEU A 75 -7.95 0.17 8.87
CA LEU A 75 -7.12 1.09 8.11
C LEU A 75 -7.87 1.64 6.90
N TYR A 76 -8.57 0.79 6.15
CA TYR A 76 -9.43 1.20 5.04
C TYR A 76 -10.51 2.17 5.51
N ALA A 77 -11.24 1.83 6.56
CA ALA A 77 -12.34 2.67 7.06
C ALA A 77 -11.85 4.05 7.53
N LEU A 78 -10.67 4.12 8.15
CA LEU A 78 -10.06 5.39 8.58
C LEU A 78 -9.65 6.25 7.38
N VAL A 79 -8.95 5.68 6.41
CA VAL A 79 -8.48 6.42 5.23
C VAL A 79 -9.64 6.86 4.35
N MET A 80 -10.62 5.98 4.11
CA MET A 80 -11.80 6.33 3.31
C MET A 80 -12.74 7.29 4.05
N GLY A 81 -12.82 7.18 5.40
CA GLY A 81 -13.50 8.17 6.23
C GLY A 81 -12.82 9.55 6.16
N TYR A 82 -11.50 9.59 6.12
CA TYR A 82 -10.76 10.84 5.90
C TYR A 82 -11.03 11.40 4.50
N ALA A 83 -11.06 10.56 3.45
CA ALA A 83 -11.42 10.97 2.10
C ALA A 83 -12.82 11.62 2.04
N THR A 84 -13.81 10.99 2.65
CA THR A 84 -15.19 11.54 2.70
C THR A 84 -15.27 12.85 3.49
N SER A 85 -14.51 12.98 4.59
CA SER A 85 -14.42 14.24 5.34
C SER A 85 -13.77 15.36 4.52
N MET A 86 -12.77 15.02 3.70
CA MET A 86 -12.14 15.99 2.79
C MET A 86 -13.11 16.46 1.71
N ILE A 87 -13.90 15.55 1.12
CA ILE A 87 -14.96 15.89 0.17
C ILE A 87 -15.96 16.87 0.81
N TRP A 88 -16.36 16.64 2.06
CA TRP A 88 -17.21 17.58 2.80
C TRP A 88 -16.56 18.96 2.92
N ARG A 89 -15.31 19.02 3.32
CA ARG A 89 -14.56 20.28 3.48
C ARG A 89 -14.38 21.04 2.16
N MET A 90 -14.30 20.33 1.02
CA MET A 90 -14.14 20.95 -0.31
C MET A 90 -15.46 21.41 -0.92
N THR A 91 -16.55 20.68 -0.70
CA THR A 91 -17.82 20.89 -1.41
C THR A 91 -18.90 21.55 -0.55
N ALA A 92 -18.83 21.40 0.77
CA ALA A 92 -19.87 21.77 1.74
C ALA A 92 -21.26 21.15 1.41
N LYS A 93 -21.32 20.12 0.57
CA LYS A 93 -22.56 19.46 0.14
C LYS A 93 -22.65 18.06 0.70
N LYS A 94 -23.83 17.65 1.21
CA LYS A 94 -24.06 16.32 1.80
C LYS A 94 -24.07 15.21 0.73
N TRP A 95 -24.64 15.47 -0.44
CA TRP A 95 -24.84 14.41 -1.45
C TRP A 95 -23.55 13.77 -1.95
N PRO A 96 -22.44 14.50 -2.25
CA PRO A 96 -21.20 13.83 -2.69
C PRO A 96 -20.61 12.95 -1.58
N VAL A 97 -20.72 13.38 -0.32
CA VAL A 97 -20.25 12.61 0.84
C VAL A 97 -21.04 11.31 0.97
N VAL A 98 -22.37 11.39 0.88
CA VAL A 98 -23.23 10.21 0.97
C VAL A 98 -22.95 9.23 -0.18
N VAL A 99 -22.93 9.72 -1.42
CA VAL A 99 -22.66 8.88 -2.60
C VAL A 99 -21.29 8.21 -2.51
N THR A 100 -20.24 8.97 -2.16
CA THR A 100 -18.89 8.41 -2.01
C THR A 100 -18.83 7.41 -0.86
N THR A 101 -19.46 7.71 0.30
CA THR A 101 -19.48 6.78 1.42
C THR A 101 -20.17 5.47 1.06
N LEU A 102 -21.33 5.53 0.39
CA LEU A 102 -22.05 4.33 -0.05
C LEU A 102 -21.24 3.53 -1.08
N PHE A 103 -20.62 4.22 -2.04
CA PHE A 103 -19.74 3.56 -3.00
C PHE A 103 -18.57 2.82 -2.33
N LEU A 104 -17.85 3.50 -1.42
CA LEU A 104 -16.71 2.92 -0.72
C LEU A 104 -17.12 1.78 0.23
N ALA A 105 -18.31 1.85 0.82
CA ALA A 105 -18.80 0.89 1.79
C ALA A 105 -19.47 -0.35 1.17
N LEU A 106 -20.11 -0.19 -0.02
CA LEU A 106 -21.00 -1.22 -0.58
C LEU A 106 -20.53 -1.77 -1.93
N PHE A 107 -19.60 -1.11 -2.64
CA PHE A 107 -19.13 -1.60 -3.91
C PHE A 107 -18.39 -2.93 -3.72
N PRO A 108 -18.87 -4.05 -4.31
CA PRO A 108 -18.38 -5.40 -3.99
C PRO A 108 -16.87 -5.58 -4.17
N TYR A 109 -16.30 -4.98 -5.22
CA TYR A 109 -14.87 -5.06 -5.48
C TYR A 109 -14.04 -4.49 -4.32
N ASN A 110 -14.42 -3.32 -3.79
CA ASN A 110 -13.73 -2.70 -2.67
C ASN A 110 -13.83 -3.57 -1.41
N THR A 111 -15.06 -4.03 -1.09
CA THR A 111 -15.31 -4.75 0.16
C THR A 111 -14.63 -6.12 0.19
N VAL A 112 -14.61 -6.83 -0.95
CA VAL A 112 -13.91 -8.12 -1.09
C VAL A 112 -12.39 -7.93 -1.04
N LEU A 113 -11.84 -6.92 -1.74
CA LEU A 113 -10.39 -6.67 -1.70
C LEU A 113 -9.88 -6.31 -0.31
N VAL A 114 -10.66 -5.58 0.48
CA VAL A 114 -10.26 -5.19 1.85
C VAL A 114 -10.08 -6.41 2.76
N VAL A 115 -10.82 -7.48 2.52
CA VAL A 115 -10.69 -8.75 3.28
C VAL A 115 -9.81 -9.78 2.57
N CYS A 116 -9.02 -9.37 1.58
CA CYS A 116 -8.09 -10.22 0.85
C CYS A 116 -6.63 -9.93 1.25
N THR A 117 -5.80 -10.98 1.33
CA THR A 117 -4.37 -10.89 1.72
C THR A 117 -3.45 -10.35 0.62
N THR A 118 -3.97 -9.68 -0.38
CA THR A 118 -3.12 -9.12 -1.43
C THR A 118 -2.35 -7.89 -0.94
N LYS A 119 -1.07 -7.83 -1.32
CA LYS A 119 -0.22 -6.64 -1.08
C LYS A 119 -0.83 -5.36 -1.65
N ASP A 120 -1.61 -5.49 -2.73
CA ASP A 120 -2.23 -4.37 -3.43
C ASP A 120 -3.33 -3.69 -2.59
N THR A 121 -3.98 -4.40 -1.67
CA THR A 121 -4.96 -3.83 -0.75
C THR A 121 -4.33 -2.74 0.13
N LEU A 122 -3.27 -3.09 0.86
CA LEU A 122 -2.58 -2.15 1.75
C LEU A 122 -1.90 -1.03 0.95
N PHE A 123 -1.27 -1.38 -0.17
CA PHE A 123 -0.70 -0.38 -1.07
C PHE A 123 -1.75 0.65 -1.51
N THR A 124 -2.94 0.21 -1.94
CA THR A 124 -4.00 1.11 -2.41
C THR A 124 -4.52 2.01 -1.29
N ILE A 125 -4.65 1.48 -0.07
CA ILE A 125 -5.07 2.28 1.10
C ILE A 125 -4.03 3.37 1.40
N LEU A 126 -2.74 3.01 1.45
CA LEU A 126 -1.64 3.94 1.69
C LEU A 126 -1.49 4.94 0.54
N PHE A 127 -1.60 4.49 -0.71
CA PHE A 127 -1.57 5.35 -1.88
C PHE A 127 -2.70 6.40 -1.84
N THR A 128 -3.89 5.99 -1.42
CA THR A 128 -5.00 6.93 -1.20
C THR A 128 -4.66 7.94 -0.09
N LEU A 129 -4.09 7.47 1.03
CA LEU A 129 -3.65 8.33 2.12
C LEU A 129 -2.59 9.35 1.67
N PHE A 130 -1.62 8.91 0.85
CA PHE A 130 -0.61 9.79 0.26
C PHE A 130 -1.24 10.96 -0.50
N PHE A 131 -2.22 10.67 -1.37
CA PHE A 131 -2.94 11.72 -2.09
C PHE A 131 -3.78 12.62 -1.17
N LEU A 132 -4.42 12.07 -0.15
CA LEU A 132 -5.17 12.86 0.82
C LEU A 132 -4.26 13.80 1.62
N LEU A 133 -3.11 13.33 2.06
CA LEU A 133 -2.09 14.17 2.72
C LEU A 133 -1.55 15.25 1.77
N PHE A 134 -1.34 14.92 0.50
CA PHE A 134 -0.93 15.89 -0.51
C PHE A 134 -2.00 16.97 -0.73
N LEU A 135 -3.28 16.61 -0.79
CA LEU A 135 -4.39 17.57 -0.86
C LEU A 135 -4.48 18.42 0.41
N GLU A 136 -4.40 17.80 1.60
CA GLU A 136 -4.39 18.50 2.88
C GLU A 136 -3.29 19.56 2.96
N ARG A 137 -2.08 19.16 2.53
CA ARG A 137 -0.92 20.06 2.46
C ARG A 137 -1.17 21.27 1.56
N ASN A 138 -1.80 21.08 0.42
CA ASN A 138 -1.94 22.12 -0.60
C ASN A 138 -3.14 23.04 -0.38
N TYR A 139 -4.25 22.50 0.12
CA TYR A 139 -5.51 23.24 0.21
C TYR A 139 -5.89 23.66 1.64
N PHE A 140 -5.38 22.94 2.66
CA PHE A 140 -5.86 23.13 4.04
C PHE A 140 -4.74 23.41 5.05
N SER A 141 -3.49 23.58 4.59
CA SER A 141 -2.34 23.72 5.47
C SER A 141 -1.50 24.93 5.16
N ASN A 142 -1.20 25.75 6.17
CA ASN A 142 -0.32 26.91 6.12
C ASN A 142 0.69 26.88 7.29
N GLY A 143 1.81 27.63 7.15
CA GLY A 143 2.79 27.79 8.22
C GLY A 143 3.31 26.45 8.78
N LYS A 144 3.30 26.31 10.11
CA LYS A 144 3.78 25.12 10.83
C LYS A 144 3.02 23.83 10.43
N LYS A 145 1.71 23.95 10.15
CA LYS A 145 0.89 22.80 9.73
C LYS A 145 1.38 22.26 8.38
N LYS A 146 1.79 23.12 7.46
CA LYS A 146 2.32 22.70 6.15
C LYS A 146 3.64 21.93 6.29
N ILE A 147 4.49 22.32 7.25
CA ILE A 147 5.73 21.59 7.56
C ILE A 147 5.40 20.19 8.10
N LEU A 148 4.47 20.11 9.04
CA LEU A 148 4.01 18.81 9.56
C LEU A 148 3.46 17.92 8.46
N MET A 149 2.63 18.46 7.54
CA MET A 149 2.11 17.71 6.40
C MET A 149 3.21 17.24 5.45
N ASN A 150 4.29 18.00 5.25
CA ASN A 150 5.43 17.56 4.46
C ASN A 150 6.13 16.36 5.13
N ILE A 151 6.33 16.40 6.44
CA ILE A 151 6.95 15.30 7.20
C ILE A 151 6.08 14.04 7.11
N LEU A 152 4.77 14.18 7.34
CA LEU A 152 3.82 13.07 7.25
C LEU A 152 3.76 12.49 5.82
N LEU A 153 3.79 13.34 4.80
CA LEU A 153 3.77 12.93 3.40
C LEU A 153 5.04 12.15 3.01
N VAL A 154 6.21 12.56 3.51
CA VAL A 154 7.46 11.84 3.29
C VAL A 154 7.43 10.50 4.04
N ALA A 155 7.08 10.50 5.31
CA ALA A 155 7.05 9.27 6.12
C ALA A 155 6.07 8.24 5.56
N GLU A 156 4.86 8.69 5.21
CA GLU A 156 3.83 7.85 4.62
C GLU A 156 4.21 7.37 3.22
N GLY A 157 4.74 8.24 2.37
CA GLY A 157 5.19 7.87 1.02
C GLY A 157 6.33 6.85 1.04
N CYS A 158 7.30 6.99 1.96
CA CYS A 158 8.34 5.99 2.17
C CYS A 158 7.75 4.65 2.62
N LEU A 159 6.79 4.66 3.55
CA LEU A 159 6.10 3.45 4.01
C LEU A 159 5.31 2.79 2.87
N MET A 160 4.53 3.56 2.12
CA MET A 160 3.75 3.10 0.97
C MET A 160 4.63 2.38 -0.06
N MET A 161 5.80 2.94 -0.37
CA MET A 161 6.74 2.36 -1.34
C MET A 161 7.30 1.00 -0.89
N GLN A 162 7.31 0.69 0.43
CA GLN A 162 7.71 -0.64 0.93
C GLN A 162 6.66 -1.73 0.67
N PHE A 163 5.41 -1.36 0.35
CA PHE A 163 4.33 -2.32 0.01
C PHE A 163 4.26 -2.65 -1.48
N ARG A 164 4.99 -1.92 -2.35
CA ARG A 164 5.04 -2.21 -3.79
C ARG A 164 6.36 -1.75 -4.41
N ASN A 165 7.16 -2.69 -4.89
CA ASN A 165 8.49 -2.42 -5.45
C ASN A 165 8.50 -1.37 -6.57
N ASN A 166 7.43 -1.32 -7.38
CA ASN A 166 7.32 -0.40 -8.52
C ASN A 166 6.74 0.99 -8.14
N ALA A 167 6.33 1.20 -6.89
CA ALA A 167 5.70 2.46 -6.44
C ALA A 167 6.66 3.66 -6.58
N VAL A 168 7.95 3.44 -6.42
CA VAL A 168 8.98 4.49 -6.58
C VAL A 168 8.91 5.16 -7.96
N TYR A 169 8.65 4.40 -9.02
CA TYR A 169 8.54 4.95 -10.38
C TYR A 169 7.28 5.81 -10.52
N ALA A 170 6.16 5.39 -9.96
CA ALA A 170 4.91 6.17 -9.96
C ALA A 170 5.08 7.49 -9.20
N VAL A 171 5.73 7.46 -8.04
CA VAL A 171 6.05 8.65 -7.25
C VAL A 171 7.00 9.57 -8.02
N ALA A 172 8.05 9.03 -8.66
CA ALA A 172 8.99 9.83 -9.46
C ALA A 172 8.29 10.54 -10.62
N VAL A 173 7.43 9.84 -11.37
CA VAL A 173 6.62 10.44 -12.46
C VAL A 173 5.69 11.51 -11.91
N PHE A 174 5.00 11.24 -10.79
CA PHE A 174 4.12 12.21 -10.15
C PHE A 174 4.88 13.48 -9.74
N MET A 175 6.06 13.35 -9.12
CA MET A 175 6.88 14.50 -8.73
C MET A 175 7.40 15.28 -9.94
N LEU A 176 7.78 14.59 -11.02
CA LEU A 176 8.18 15.23 -12.27
C LEU A 176 7.02 16.05 -12.88
N LEU A 177 5.82 15.49 -12.93
CA LEU A 177 4.63 16.20 -13.40
C LEU A 177 4.34 17.43 -12.56
N LEU A 178 4.47 17.35 -11.23
CA LEU A 178 4.32 18.50 -10.34
C LEU A 178 5.38 19.59 -10.63
N LEU A 179 6.63 19.22 -10.89
CA LEU A 179 7.70 20.16 -11.25
C LEU A 179 7.41 20.88 -12.58
N ILE A 180 6.75 20.20 -13.52
CA ILE A 180 6.36 20.81 -14.82
C ILE A 180 5.16 21.73 -14.63
N LEU A 181 4.10 21.26 -13.97
CA LEU A 181 2.79 21.91 -13.93
C LEU A 181 2.68 23.04 -12.90
N ARG A 182 3.50 23.04 -11.83
CA ARG A 182 3.41 24.02 -10.76
C ARG A 182 4.22 25.30 -11.06
N PRO A 183 3.80 26.46 -10.53
CA PRO A 183 4.49 27.71 -10.71
C PRO A 183 5.91 27.69 -10.13
N LYS A 184 6.81 28.50 -10.70
CA LYS A 184 8.26 28.54 -10.34
C LYS A 184 8.51 28.67 -8.85
N LYS A 185 7.69 29.44 -8.12
CA LYS A 185 7.81 29.64 -6.66
C LYS A 185 7.62 28.38 -5.81
N GLU A 186 6.95 27.35 -6.35
CA GLU A 186 6.68 26.09 -5.64
C GLU A 186 7.67 24.98 -6.01
N LYS A 187 8.40 25.13 -7.14
CA LYS A 187 9.26 24.09 -7.70
C LYS A 187 10.36 23.63 -6.75
N LEU A 188 10.99 24.57 -6.04
CA LEU A 188 12.04 24.23 -5.07
C LEU A 188 11.48 23.34 -3.94
N GLY A 189 10.31 23.69 -3.39
CA GLY A 189 9.68 22.86 -2.34
C GLY A 189 9.27 21.47 -2.82
N ILE A 190 8.81 21.36 -4.08
CA ILE A 190 8.46 20.08 -4.71
C ILE A 190 9.73 19.25 -4.94
N LEU A 191 10.80 19.88 -5.40
CA LEU A 191 12.09 19.20 -5.61
C LEU A 191 12.64 18.64 -4.29
N ILE A 192 12.64 19.46 -3.23
CA ILE A 192 13.07 19.02 -1.89
C ILE A 192 12.21 17.84 -1.42
N LEU A 193 10.88 17.92 -1.57
CA LEU A 193 9.98 16.84 -1.19
C LEU A 193 10.28 15.54 -1.97
N GLY A 194 10.52 15.64 -3.28
CA GLY A 194 10.89 14.49 -4.13
C GLY A 194 12.22 13.87 -3.72
N ILE A 195 13.23 14.71 -3.43
CA ILE A 195 14.53 14.24 -2.93
C ILE A 195 14.36 13.53 -1.57
N CYS A 196 13.58 14.09 -0.64
CA CYS A 196 13.33 13.47 0.65
C CYS A 196 12.61 12.11 0.52
N LEU A 197 11.66 11.98 -0.43
CA LEU A 197 10.97 10.71 -0.70
C LEU A 197 11.94 9.65 -1.24
N VAL A 198 12.78 10.00 -2.21
CA VAL A 198 13.74 9.05 -2.80
C VAL A 198 14.81 8.65 -1.79
N LEU A 199 15.39 9.61 -1.06
CA LEU A 199 16.39 9.33 -0.04
C LEU A 199 15.80 8.55 1.14
N GLY A 200 14.58 8.88 1.57
CA GLY A 200 13.87 8.19 2.63
C GLY A 200 13.54 6.75 2.26
N GLU A 201 13.06 6.50 1.04
CA GLU A 201 12.82 5.14 0.53
C GLU A 201 14.10 4.34 0.45
N THR A 202 15.15 4.90 -0.16
CA THR A 202 16.45 4.23 -0.28
C THR A 202 17.07 3.94 1.09
N GLY A 203 16.98 4.91 2.01
CA GLY A 203 17.46 4.73 3.40
C GLY A 203 16.68 3.62 4.13
N MET A 204 15.36 3.62 4.05
CA MET A 204 14.50 2.60 4.66
C MET A 204 14.80 1.22 4.06
N ARG A 205 14.91 1.11 2.75
CA ARG A 205 15.28 -0.13 2.05
C ARG A 205 16.65 -0.65 2.52
N ASN A 206 17.67 0.20 2.61
CA ASN A 206 19.01 -0.18 3.08
C ASN A 206 18.98 -0.67 4.53
N VAL A 207 18.25 0.01 5.42
CA VAL A 207 18.09 -0.42 6.82
C VAL A 207 17.43 -1.81 6.89
N ILE A 208 16.38 -2.02 6.12
CA ILE A 208 15.68 -3.31 6.05
C ILE A 208 16.63 -4.40 5.50
N GLN A 209 17.36 -4.13 4.42
CA GLN A 209 18.33 -5.07 3.83
C GLN A 209 19.42 -5.47 4.83
N THR A 210 19.96 -4.49 5.55
CA THR A 210 20.98 -4.75 6.57
C THR A 210 20.43 -5.57 7.73
N ALA A 211 19.22 -5.28 8.18
CA ALA A 211 18.56 -6.01 9.27
C ALA A 211 18.25 -7.47 8.92
N ILE A 212 18.00 -7.76 7.64
CA ILE A 212 17.67 -9.12 7.15
C ILE A 212 18.91 -9.89 6.73
N GLY A 213 20.03 -9.20 6.46
CA GLY A 213 21.25 -9.82 5.95
C GLY A 213 21.16 -10.30 4.49
N THR A 214 20.14 -9.90 3.74
CA THR A 214 19.94 -10.28 2.33
C THR A 214 19.94 -9.08 1.41
N ARG A 215 20.44 -9.23 0.19
CA ARG A 215 20.28 -8.22 -0.86
C ARG A 215 18.87 -8.35 -1.44
N LEU A 216 18.06 -7.30 -1.32
CA LEU A 216 16.72 -7.21 -1.90
C LEU A 216 16.77 -6.87 -3.40
N GLU A 217 17.60 -7.56 -4.14
CA GLU A 217 17.61 -7.45 -5.61
C GLU A 217 16.53 -8.40 -6.15
N ALA A 218 15.44 -7.83 -6.65
CA ALA A 218 14.46 -8.64 -7.36
C ALA A 218 15.12 -9.31 -8.57
N PRO A 219 14.97 -10.63 -8.74
CA PRO A 219 15.50 -11.30 -9.91
C PRO A 219 14.87 -10.68 -11.16
N LYS A 220 15.69 -10.33 -12.14
CA LYS A 220 15.24 -9.77 -13.43
C LYS A 220 14.33 -10.72 -14.23
N ILE A 221 14.19 -11.97 -13.77
CA ILE A 221 13.36 -13.02 -14.39
C ILE A 221 11.92 -12.58 -14.62
N GLU A 222 11.31 -11.79 -13.71
CA GLU A 222 9.95 -11.28 -13.91
C GLU A 222 9.85 -10.31 -15.10
N ALA A 223 10.89 -9.51 -15.34
CA ALA A 223 10.93 -8.60 -16.49
C ALA A 223 10.98 -9.37 -17.82
N TYR A 224 11.49 -10.60 -17.79
CA TYR A 224 11.59 -11.48 -18.96
C TYR A 224 10.43 -12.49 -19.08
N SER A 225 9.48 -12.50 -18.15
CA SER A 225 8.38 -13.49 -18.14
C SER A 225 7.58 -13.50 -19.45
N VAL A 226 7.19 -12.32 -19.94
CA VAL A 226 6.41 -12.20 -21.19
C VAL A 226 7.24 -12.60 -22.42
N PRO A 227 8.47 -12.08 -22.64
CA PRO A 227 9.33 -12.55 -23.72
C PRO A 227 9.59 -14.06 -23.68
N ILE A 228 9.90 -14.61 -22.50
CA ILE A 228 10.16 -16.07 -22.37
C ILE A 228 8.92 -16.89 -22.73
N GLN A 229 7.73 -16.49 -22.30
CA GLN A 229 6.48 -17.16 -22.67
C GLN A 229 6.22 -17.09 -24.18
N GLN A 230 6.57 -15.98 -24.82
CA GLN A 230 6.44 -15.83 -26.27
C GLN A 230 7.42 -16.76 -27.02
N PHE A 231 8.69 -16.81 -26.58
CA PHE A 231 9.66 -17.76 -27.12
C PHE A 231 9.23 -19.21 -26.92
N ALA A 232 8.74 -19.56 -25.74
CA ALA A 232 8.24 -20.90 -25.47
C ALA A 232 7.04 -21.27 -26.37
N ARG A 233 6.14 -20.32 -26.63
CA ARG A 233 5.03 -20.53 -27.58
C ARG A 233 5.54 -20.76 -29.01
N VAL A 234 6.46 -19.93 -29.47
CA VAL A 234 7.03 -20.10 -30.82
C VAL A 234 7.71 -21.46 -30.92
N ALA A 235 8.53 -21.86 -29.96
CA ALA A 235 9.18 -23.17 -29.92
C ALA A 235 8.20 -24.34 -29.89
N TYR A 236 7.07 -24.18 -29.19
CA TYR A 236 6.02 -25.20 -29.11
C TYR A 236 5.24 -25.39 -30.42
N TYR A 237 4.95 -24.28 -31.14
CA TYR A 237 4.10 -24.34 -32.34
C TYR A 237 4.86 -24.39 -33.65
N HIS A 238 6.16 -24.05 -33.68
CA HIS A 238 6.99 -23.93 -34.88
C HIS A 238 8.36 -24.65 -34.78
N GLY A 239 8.67 -25.27 -33.64
CA GLY A 239 9.85 -26.12 -33.42
C GLY A 239 9.50 -27.56 -33.71
#